data_ffc11253c071ff08a83fbfd64c5aabd4
#
_entry.id   ffc11253c071ff08a83fbfd64c5aabd4
#
_cell.length_a   1.000
_cell.length_b   1.000
_cell.length_c   1.000
_cell.angle_alpha   90.00
_cell.angle_beta   90.00
_cell.angle_gamma   90.00
#
_symmetry.space_group_name_H-M   'P 1'
#
loop_
_entity.id
_entity.type
_entity.pdbx_description
1 polymer ?
#
loop_
_entity_poly.entity_id
_entity_poly.type
_entity_poly.pdbx_seq_one_letter_code
_entity_poly.pdbx_strand_id
1 'polypeptide(L)'
;MIRRIAGFELTRRKTLNSITSADDWTDPGMTRCLNCGAERDADVCAACGLGSSAAEFTLRRKLLNRTAVFLLGAIAFVVASGRYPALELDGILIFIGVLFFLTLGIVMWLERRALRHAEVEALKRVYYGLIPLPWLLAAVLLMNGAFDHTRPEIRYTRVIGKFSMPGPVANRRLIVNSWRQDHRFERVPVDRSDFDRFSAGDSVEVRVQEGLIGIPWVEGVSRP
;
A
#
# COMPACT_ATOMS: atom_id res chain seq x y z
N MET A 1 -11.77 -54.19 28.17
CA MET A 1 -11.91 -53.37 26.95
C MET A 1 -11.09 -52.10 27.05
N ILE A 2 -9.82 -52.12 27.51
CA ILE A 2 -8.93 -50.97 27.71
C ILE A 2 -7.50 -51.43 27.41
N ARG A 3 -7.14 -51.62 26.13
CA ARG A 3 -5.74 -51.92 25.71
C ARG A 3 -5.36 -51.41 24.32
N ARG A 4 -6.11 -50.42 23.78
CA ARG A 4 -5.82 -49.87 22.41
C ARG A 4 -5.48 -48.39 22.37
N ILE A 5 -5.26 -47.71 23.50
CA ILE A 5 -4.97 -46.24 23.50
C ILE A 5 -3.48 -45.93 23.72
N ALA A 6 -2.69 -46.87 24.25
CA ALA A 6 -1.27 -46.64 24.54
C ALA A 6 -0.33 -46.62 23.30
N GLY A 7 -0.78 -47.20 22.15
CA GLY A 7 0.04 -47.27 20.93
C GLY A 7 0.03 -45.99 20.08
N PHE A 8 -0.97 -45.13 20.23
CA PHE A 8 -1.12 -43.94 19.38
C PHE A 8 -0.32 -42.72 19.87
N GLU A 9 -0.08 -42.64 21.18
CA GLU A 9 0.70 -41.51 21.75
C GLU A 9 2.22 -41.65 21.55
N LEU A 10 2.75 -42.86 21.50
CA LEU A 10 4.18 -43.09 21.30
C LEU A 10 4.62 -42.79 19.86
N THR A 11 3.73 -42.99 18.88
CA THR A 11 4.03 -42.66 17.47
C THR A 11 4.00 -41.17 17.23
N ARG A 12 3.14 -40.42 17.96
CA ARG A 12 3.07 -38.94 17.82
C ARG A 12 4.25 -38.23 18.47
N ARG A 13 4.85 -38.77 19.51
CA ARG A 13 6.07 -38.21 20.13
C ARG A 13 7.32 -38.45 19.29
N LYS A 14 7.42 -39.54 18.53
CA LYS A 14 8.55 -39.81 17.65
C LYS A 14 8.55 -38.87 16.42
N THR A 15 7.39 -38.53 15.88
CA THR A 15 7.28 -37.59 14.77
C THR A 15 7.51 -36.13 15.15
N LEU A 16 7.24 -35.72 16.42
CA LEU A 16 7.53 -34.35 16.87
C LEU A 16 9.02 -34.14 17.22
N ASN A 17 9.73 -35.14 17.69
CA ASN A 17 11.17 -35.03 18.00
C ASN A 17 12.09 -35.11 16.77
N SER A 18 11.58 -35.54 15.60
CA SER A 18 12.35 -35.54 14.34
C SER A 18 12.35 -34.18 13.62
N ILE A 19 11.53 -33.22 14.08
CA ILE A 19 11.37 -31.90 13.44
C ILE A 19 12.29 -30.84 14.10
N THR A 20 13.01 -31.17 15.18
CA THR A 20 13.79 -30.20 15.97
C THR A 20 15.29 -30.24 15.74
N SER A 21 15.83 -31.00 14.79
CA SER A 21 17.22 -30.78 14.37
C SER A 21 17.22 -29.66 13.31
N ALA A 22 17.73 -28.50 13.73
CA ALA A 22 17.92 -27.33 12.85
C ALA A 22 18.86 -27.61 11.66
N ASP A 23 19.38 -28.82 11.58
CA ASP A 23 20.36 -29.25 10.56
C ASP A 23 19.72 -29.92 9.35
N ASP A 24 18.39 -30.17 9.35
CA ASP A 24 17.72 -30.95 8.28
C ASP A 24 17.04 -30.06 7.22
N TRP A 25 17.28 -28.76 7.25
CA TRP A 25 16.82 -27.80 6.23
C TRP A 25 17.86 -27.48 5.17
N THR A 26 18.93 -28.24 5.09
CA THR A 26 19.79 -28.22 3.91
C THR A 26 19.08 -28.97 2.77
N ASP A 27 18.13 -28.29 2.15
CA ASP A 27 17.53 -28.75 0.90
C ASP A 27 18.67 -28.91 -0.13
N PRO A 28 18.99 -30.17 -0.54
CA PRO A 28 20.06 -30.43 -1.49
C PRO A 28 19.80 -29.83 -2.88
N GLY A 29 18.66 -29.20 -3.08
CA GLY A 29 18.23 -28.52 -4.30
C GLY A 29 18.46 -27.03 -4.39
N MET A 30 18.96 -26.36 -3.32
CA MET A 30 19.16 -24.92 -3.38
C MET A 30 20.48 -24.57 -4.08
N THR A 31 20.44 -24.61 -5.40
CA THR A 31 21.59 -24.35 -6.30
C THR A 31 21.94 -22.87 -6.41
N ARG A 32 21.18 -21.95 -5.77
CA ARG A 32 21.36 -20.50 -5.93
C ARG A 32 21.48 -19.77 -4.60
N CYS A 33 22.40 -18.80 -4.56
CA CYS A 33 22.61 -17.94 -3.41
C CYS A 33 21.43 -16.97 -3.21
N LEU A 34 20.81 -16.96 -2.04
CA LEU A 34 19.69 -16.08 -1.70
C LEU A 34 20.05 -14.58 -1.74
N ASN A 35 21.33 -14.22 -1.57
CA ASN A 35 21.74 -12.82 -1.58
C ASN A 35 22.04 -12.28 -2.99
N CYS A 36 22.79 -13.02 -3.82
CA CYS A 36 23.27 -12.54 -5.11
C CYS A 36 22.69 -13.29 -6.33
N GLY A 37 21.99 -14.42 -6.13
CA GLY A 37 21.39 -15.23 -7.19
C GLY A 37 22.38 -16.09 -7.97
N ALA A 38 23.68 -16.04 -7.67
CA ALA A 38 24.69 -16.89 -8.32
C ALA A 38 24.50 -18.36 -7.95
N GLU A 39 24.90 -19.28 -8.86
CA GLU A 39 24.93 -20.69 -8.57
C GLU A 39 25.88 -20.98 -7.40
N ARG A 40 25.53 -21.99 -6.61
CA ARG A 40 26.18 -22.28 -5.35
C ARG A 40 26.51 -23.78 -5.29
N ASP A 41 27.78 -24.10 -5.31
CA ASP A 41 28.27 -25.46 -5.26
C ASP A 41 28.87 -25.83 -3.88
N ALA A 42 28.93 -24.84 -2.95
CA ALA A 42 29.50 -25.00 -1.61
C ALA A 42 28.73 -24.21 -0.57
N ASP A 43 29.02 -24.42 0.73
CA ASP A 43 28.42 -23.73 1.86
C ASP A 43 28.61 -22.20 1.83
N VAL A 44 29.68 -21.76 1.16
CA VAL A 44 29.99 -20.34 0.96
C VAL A 44 29.84 -20.00 -0.51
N CYS A 45 29.09 -18.94 -0.83
CA CYS A 45 28.91 -18.49 -2.19
C CYS A 45 30.21 -17.88 -2.75
N ALA A 46 30.72 -18.39 -3.85
CA ALA A 46 31.95 -17.89 -4.49
C ALA A 46 31.81 -16.45 -5.00
N ALA A 47 30.60 -16.01 -5.36
CA ALA A 47 30.35 -14.69 -5.92
C ALA A 47 30.23 -13.58 -4.86
N CYS A 48 29.70 -13.86 -3.67
CA CYS A 48 29.47 -12.84 -2.64
C CYS A 48 30.12 -13.16 -1.28
N GLY A 49 30.77 -14.33 -1.14
CA GLY A 49 31.49 -14.74 0.07
C GLY A 49 30.60 -15.04 1.29
N LEU A 50 29.25 -15.13 1.12
CA LEU A 50 28.33 -15.34 2.24
C LEU A 50 27.96 -16.82 2.39
N GLY A 51 27.96 -17.30 3.63
CA GLY A 51 27.36 -18.58 4.00
C GLY A 51 25.82 -18.54 3.86
N SER A 52 25.14 -19.70 3.94
CA SER A 52 23.68 -19.79 3.76
C SER A 52 22.92 -18.93 4.77
N SER A 53 23.21 -19.07 6.06
CA SER A 53 22.56 -18.31 7.14
C SER A 53 22.81 -16.80 7.03
N ALA A 54 24.04 -16.38 6.69
CA ALA A 54 24.39 -14.98 6.48
C ALA A 54 23.69 -14.39 5.26
N ALA A 55 23.54 -15.14 4.18
CA ALA A 55 22.81 -14.74 2.98
C ALA A 55 21.31 -14.57 3.27
N GLU A 56 20.71 -15.48 4.03
CA GLU A 56 19.32 -15.40 4.47
C GLU A 56 19.09 -14.18 5.38
N PHE A 57 19.93 -13.97 6.38
CA PHE A 57 19.85 -12.81 7.25
C PHE A 57 19.94 -11.50 6.46
N THR A 58 20.85 -11.42 5.51
CA THR A 58 21.04 -10.26 4.65
C THR A 58 19.79 -10.00 3.79
N LEU A 59 19.19 -11.06 3.24
CA LEU A 59 17.96 -10.98 2.47
C LEU A 59 16.79 -10.48 3.34
N ARG A 60 16.60 -11.10 4.52
CA ARG A 60 15.56 -10.67 5.49
C ARG A 60 15.71 -9.19 5.86
N ARG A 61 16.92 -8.74 6.17
CA ARG A 61 17.19 -7.34 6.48
C ARG A 61 16.87 -6.39 5.32
N LYS A 62 17.24 -6.77 4.08
CA LYS A 62 16.90 -6.00 2.88
C LYS A 62 15.39 -5.92 2.67
N LEU A 63 14.66 -7.02 2.83
CA LEU A 63 13.21 -7.04 2.71
C LEU A 63 12.56 -6.19 3.79
N LEU A 64 12.99 -6.32 5.04
CA LEU A 64 12.45 -5.52 6.17
C LEU A 64 12.63 -4.03 5.94
N ASN A 65 13.83 -3.59 5.56
CA ASN A 65 14.10 -2.18 5.29
C ASN A 65 13.22 -1.64 4.15
N ARG A 66 13.03 -2.41 3.09
CA ARG A 66 12.19 -2.01 1.95
C ARG A 66 10.72 -1.97 2.31
N THR A 67 10.24 -2.95 3.09
CA THR A 67 8.87 -2.94 3.61
C THR A 67 8.65 -1.72 4.52
N ALA A 68 9.63 -1.38 5.36
CA ALA A 68 9.56 -0.17 6.19
C ALA A 68 9.46 1.11 5.33
N VAL A 69 10.25 1.22 4.27
CA VAL A 69 10.15 2.36 3.32
C VAL A 69 8.77 2.43 2.67
N PHE A 70 8.22 1.28 2.22
CA PHE A 70 6.86 1.23 1.67
C PHE A 70 5.81 1.68 2.69
N LEU A 71 5.87 1.18 3.92
CA LEU A 71 4.93 1.54 4.99
C LEU A 71 5.02 3.03 5.36
N LEU A 72 6.22 3.60 5.44
CA LEU A 72 6.40 5.03 5.65
C LEU A 72 5.77 5.85 4.51
N GLY A 73 5.93 5.40 3.26
CA GLY A 73 5.25 6.00 2.11
C GLY A 73 3.73 5.90 2.21
N ALA A 74 3.20 4.75 2.65
CA ALA A 74 1.77 4.57 2.88
C ALA A 74 1.24 5.51 3.96
N ILE A 75 1.98 5.71 5.05
CA ILE A 75 1.64 6.70 6.09
C ILE A 75 1.65 8.11 5.51
N ALA A 76 2.68 8.48 4.74
CA ALA A 76 2.75 9.79 4.09
C ALA A 76 1.57 10.01 3.14
N PHE A 77 1.16 8.99 2.38
CA PHE A 77 -0.04 9.06 1.52
C PHE A 77 -1.32 9.27 2.32
N VAL A 78 -1.49 8.56 3.45
CA VAL A 78 -2.65 8.74 4.35
C VAL A 78 -2.69 10.16 4.90
N VAL A 79 -1.55 10.71 5.34
CA VAL A 79 -1.46 12.09 5.85
C VAL A 79 -1.78 13.09 4.74
N ALA A 80 -1.22 12.91 3.54
CA ALA A 80 -1.49 13.77 2.39
C ALA A 80 -2.97 13.74 1.98
N SER A 81 -3.59 12.55 1.93
CA SER A 81 -5.01 12.39 1.60
C SER A 81 -5.94 12.93 2.68
N GLY A 82 -5.51 12.93 3.95
CA GLY A 82 -6.24 13.58 5.03
C GLY A 82 -6.14 15.11 5.00
N ARG A 83 -5.00 15.65 4.52
CA ARG A 83 -4.79 17.11 4.43
C ARG A 83 -5.44 17.72 3.18
N TYR A 84 -5.41 17.00 2.06
CA TYR A 84 -5.97 17.41 0.77
C TYR A 84 -6.91 16.31 0.26
N PRO A 85 -8.11 16.21 0.87
CA PRO A 85 -9.03 15.13 0.56
C PRO A 85 -9.64 15.33 -0.82
N ALA A 86 -9.25 14.48 -1.76
CA ALA A 86 -9.76 14.53 -3.11
C ALA A 86 -11.26 14.19 -3.17
N LEU A 87 -11.99 14.98 -3.96
CA LEU A 87 -13.41 14.79 -4.18
C LEU A 87 -13.68 13.53 -5.04
N GLU A 88 -12.84 13.33 -6.06
CA GLU A 88 -12.95 12.21 -7.00
C GLU A 88 -11.81 11.22 -6.81
N LEU A 89 -12.19 9.93 -6.69
CA LEU A 89 -11.22 8.84 -6.65
C LEU A 89 -10.84 8.34 -8.04
N ASP A 90 -11.71 8.51 -9.04
CA ASP A 90 -11.50 7.94 -10.38
C ASP A 90 -10.29 8.56 -11.07
N GLY A 91 -10.11 9.88 -11.01
CA GLY A 91 -8.92 10.56 -11.51
C GLY A 91 -7.64 10.08 -10.79
N ILE A 92 -7.71 9.85 -9.48
CA ILE A 92 -6.59 9.33 -8.69
C ILE A 92 -6.26 7.90 -9.11
N LEU A 93 -7.25 7.03 -9.35
CA LEU A 93 -7.02 5.64 -9.78
C LEU A 93 -6.32 5.57 -11.13
N ILE A 94 -6.71 6.41 -12.09
CA ILE A 94 -6.01 6.51 -13.38
C ILE A 94 -4.56 6.97 -13.15
N PHE A 95 -4.35 7.97 -12.31
CA PHE A 95 -3.02 8.47 -11.98
C PHE A 95 -2.14 7.42 -11.29
N ILE A 96 -2.73 6.64 -10.35
CA ILE A 96 -2.08 5.49 -9.71
C ILE A 96 -1.64 4.48 -10.76
N GLY A 97 -2.53 4.13 -11.69
CA GLY A 97 -2.22 3.20 -12.77
C GLY A 97 -1.03 3.67 -13.61
N VAL A 98 -1.06 4.92 -14.06
CA VAL A 98 0.03 5.52 -14.86
C VAL A 98 1.35 5.51 -14.08
N LEU A 99 1.36 5.97 -12.83
CA LEU A 99 2.55 5.97 -11.97
C LEU A 99 3.09 4.55 -11.72
N PHE A 100 2.20 3.58 -11.50
CA PHE A 100 2.60 2.18 -11.32
C PHE A 100 3.32 1.64 -12.55
N PHE A 101 2.74 1.80 -13.74
CA PHE A 101 3.38 1.33 -14.98
C PHE A 101 4.67 2.07 -15.29
N LEU A 102 4.74 3.36 -14.99
CA LEU A 102 5.95 4.16 -15.16
C LEU A 102 7.07 3.69 -14.21
N THR A 103 6.77 3.50 -12.93
CA THR A 103 7.75 2.99 -11.95
C THR A 103 8.18 1.57 -12.29
N LEU A 104 7.25 0.71 -12.70
CA LEU A 104 7.56 -0.64 -13.17
C LEU A 104 8.47 -0.61 -14.40
N GLY A 105 8.17 0.26 -15.37
CA GLY A 105 9.01 0.46 -16.57
C GLY A 105 10.43 0.92 -16.24
N ILE A 106 10.58 1.89 -15.30
CA ILE A 106 11.89 2.36 -14.83
C ILE A 106 12.65 1.22 -14.14
N VAL A 107 12.00 0.46 -13.24
CA VAL A 107 12.63 -0.67 -12.56
C VAL A 107 13.07 -1.72 -13.57
N MET A 108 12.22 -2.06 -14.53
CA MET A 108 12.57 -3.00 -15.59
C MET A 108 13.74 -2.51 -16.46
N TRP A 109 13.78 -1.22 -16.76
CA TRP A 109 14.87 -0.62 -17.55
C TRP A 109 16.20 -0.64 -16.79
N LEU A 110 16.19 -0.27 -15.51
CA LEU A 110 17.38 -0.30 -14.64
C LEU A 110 17.91 -1.73 -14.46
N GLU A 111 17.00 -2.70 -14.35
CA GLU A 111 17.36 -4.11 -14.11
C GLU A 111 17.69 -4.90 -15.37
N ARG A 112 17.38 -4.40 -16.58
CA ARG A 112 17.71 -5.09 -17.85
C ARG A 112 19.18 -5.49 -17.94
N ARG A 113 20.08 -4.77 -17.27
CA ARG A 113 21.52 -5.04 -17.26
C ARG A 113 21.93 -6.07 -16.20
N ALA A 114 21.10 -6.29 -15.18
CA ALA A 114 21.45 -7.10 -14.02
C ALA A 114 20.89 -8.54 -14.04
N LEU A 115 19.89 -8.85 -14.88
CA LEU A 115 19.04 -10.02 -14.68
C LEU A 115 18.93 -10.90 -15.93
N ARG A 116 19.58 -12.06 -15.86
CA ARG A 116 19.48 -13.12 -16.88
C ARG A 116 18.62 -14.33 -16.49
N HIS A 117 17.91 -14.32 -15.34
CA HIS A 117 17.17 -15.48 -14.84
C HIS A 117 15.71 -15.14 -14.49
N ALA A 118 14.74 -15.81 -15.17
CA ALA A 118 13.46 -15.21 -15.52
C ALA A 118 12.29 -15.28 -14.52
N GLU A 119 12.14 -16.24 -13.60
CA GLU A 119 10.84 -16.47 -12.95
C GLU A 119 10.65 -15.82 -11.58
N VAL A 120 11.58 -16.00 -10.65
CA VAL A 120 11.54 -15.34 -9.32
C VAL A 120 11.74 -13.82 -9.42
N GLU A 121 12.34 -13.39 -10.50
CA GLU A 121 12.70 -12.02 -10.77
C GLU A 121 11.54 -11.14 -11.21
N ALA A 122 10.53 -11.70 -11.89
CA ALA A 122 9.33 -10.93 -12.26
C ALA A 122 8.58 -10.45 -11.02
N LEU A 123 8.35 -11.32 -10.04
CA LEU A 123 7.69 -10.96 -8.77
C LEU A 123 8.51 -9.93 -7.98
N LYS A 124 9.83 -10.09 -7.95
CA LYS A 124 10.75 -9.16 -7.31
C LYS A 124 10.73 -7.77 -7.97
N ARG A 125 10.63 -7.69 -9.29
CA ARG A 125 10.50 -6.45 -10.04
C ARG A 125 9.20 -5.72 -9.72
N VAL A 126 8.08 -6.44 -9.73
CA VAL A 126 6.77 -5.90 -9.35
C VAL A 126 6.83 -5.34 -7.92
N TYR A 127 7.40 -6.10 -6.98
CA TYR A 127 7.57 -5.65 -5.60
C TYR A 127 8.41 -4.36 -5.51
N TYR A 128 9.52 -4.27 -6.26
CA TYR A 128 10.35 -3.05 -6.26
C TYR A 128 9.66 -1.86 -6.92
N GLY A 129 8.85 -2.10 -7.94
CA GLY A 129 8.03 -1.08 -8.57
C GLY A 129 6.93 -0.51 -7.66
N LEU A 130 6.45 -1.33 -6.71
CA LEU A 130 5.43 -0.91 -5.75
C LEU A 130 5.98 -0.02 -4.61
N ILE A 131 7.26 -0.15 -4.25
CA ILE A 131 7.84 0.57 -3.10
C ILE A 131 7.74 2.10 -3.23
N PRO A 132 8.10 2.74 -4.36
CA PRO A 132 8.02 4.20 -4.49
C PRO A 132 6.60 4.72 -4.70
N LEU A 133 5.64 3.86 -5.04
CA LEU A 133 4.29 4.28 -5.42
C LEU A 133 3.57 5.11 -4.35
N PRO A 134 3.50 4.69 -3.07
CA PRO A 134 2.83 5.51 -2.05
C PRO A 134 3.50 6.87 -1.82
N TRP A 135 4.83 6.97 -1.98
CA TRP A 135 5.56 8.23 -1.89
C TRP A 135 5.21 9.17 -3.04
N LEU A 136 5.14 8.64 -4.25
CA LEU A 136 4.75 9.41 -5.44
C LEU A 136 3.32 9.92 -5.31
N LEU A 137 2.40 9.08 -4.84
CA LEU A 137 1.01 9.47 -4.59
C LEU A 137 0.91 10.56 -3.51
N ALA A 138 1.65 10.41 -2.41
CA ALA A 138 1.72 11.43 -1.37
C ALA A 138 2.26 12.76 -1.94
N ALA A 139 3.35 12.71 -2.71
CA ALA A 139 3.94 13.88 -3.34
C ALA A 139 2.97 14.57 -4.31
N VAL A 140 2.25 13.79 -5.13
CA VAL A 140 1.25 14.32 -6.08
C VAL A 140 0.12 15.02 -5.33
N LEU A 141 -0.46 14.42 -4.29
CA LEU A 141 -1.53 15.04 -3.51
C LEU A 141 -1.05 16.31 -2.80
N LEU A 142 0.15 16.27 -2.21
CA LEU A 142 0.75 17.43 -1.57
C LEU A 142 1.01 18.56 -2.58
N MET A 143 1.56 18.24 -3.74
CA MET A 143 1.78 19.24 -4.79
C MET A 143 0.45 19.82 -5.29
N ASN A 144 -0.54 18.97 -5.51
CA ASN A 144 -1.86 19.38 -5.98
C ASN A 144 -2.55 20.36 -5.03
N GLY A 145 -2.46 20.13 -3.73
CA GLY A 145 -3.13 20.98 -2.75
C GLY A 145 -2.26 22.12 -2.21
N ALA A 146 -0.95 21.90 -1.94
CA ALA A 146 -0.09 22.91 -1.34
C ALA A 146 0.30 24.05 -2.30
N PHE A 147 0.37 23.76 -3.60
CA PHE A 147 0.68 24.74 -4.64
C PHE A 147 -0.57 25.21 -5.42
N ASP A 148 -1.75 24.79 -4.97
CA ASP A 148 -2.99 25.33 -5.49
C ASP A 148 -3.22 26.75 -4.94
N HIS A 149 -3.19 27.73 -5.82
CA HIS A 149 -3.44 29.13 -5.51
C HIS A 149 -4.78 29.61 -6.09
N THR A 150 -5.63 28.69 -6.55
CA THR A 150 -6.95 29.00 -7.06
C THR A 150 -7.86 29.45 -5.90
N ARG A 151 -8.84 30.29 -6.22
CA ARG A 151 -9.82 30.67 -5.22
C ARG A 151 -10.80 29.51 -5.01
N PRO A 152 -11.10 29.16 -3.76
CA PRO A 152 -12.07 28.10 -3.49
C PRO A 152 -13.43 28.44 -4.09
N GLU A 153 -14.01 27.51 -4.77
CA GLU A 153 -15.36 27.61 -5.28
C GLU A 153 -16.35 27.16 -4.21
N ILE A 154 -17.31 28.02 -3.89
CA ILE A 154 -18.32 27.77 -2.89
C ILE A 154 -19.52 27.08 -3.55
N ARG A 155 -19.87 25.90 -3.07
CA ARG A 155 -21.01 25.10 -3.54
C ARG A 155 -22.03 24.92 -2.42
N TYR A 156 -23.24 25.41 -2.62
CA TYR A 156 -24.36 25.20 -1.70
C TYR A 156 -25.10 23.93 -2.07
N THR A 157 -25.27 23.05 -1.11
CA THR A 157 -25.94 21.77 -1.35
C THR A 157 -26.64 21.28 -0.09
N ARG A 158 -27.36 20.14 -0.20
CA ARG A 158 -28.07 19.53 0.92
C ARG A 158 -27.54 18.13 1.19
N VAL A 159 -27.33 17.81 2.46
CA VAL A 159 -26.94 16.48 2.92
C VAL A 159 -28.10 15.51 2.71
N ILE A 160 -27.85 14.44 1.96
CA ILE A 160 -28.81 13.35 1.74
C ILE A 160 -28.59 12.24 2.75
N GLY A 161 -27.32 12.00 3.12
CA GLY A 161 -26.95 10.92 4.04
C GLY A 161 -25.50 11.03 4.50
N LYS A 162 -25.09 10.03 5.26
CA LYS A 162 -23.76 9.93 5.82
C LYS A 162 -23.16 8.54 5.49
N PHE A 163 -21.89 8.50 5.19
CA PHE A 163 -21.14 7.27 5.00
C PHE A 163 -19.89 7.28 5.87
N SER A 164 -19.69 6.21 6.62
CA SER A 164 -18.47 6.02 7.42
C SER A 164 -17.97 4.61 7.22
N MET A 165 -16.69 4.50 6.89
CA MET A 165 -16.01 3.21 6.83
C MET A 165 -15.21 3.03 8.13
N PRO A 166 -15.52 2.00 8.95
CA PRO A 166 -14.76 1.72 10.15
C PRO A 166 -13.33 1.26 9.77
N GLY A 167 -12.33 1.75 10.51
CA GLY A 167 -10.94 1.36 10.28
C GLY A 167 -9.96 2.32 10.95
N PRO A 168 -8.67 2.01 10.93
CA PRO A 168 -7.63 2.87 11.50
C PRO A 168 -7.53 4.22 10.77
N VAL A 169 -7.96 4.27 9.50
CA VAL A 169 -8.15 5.49 8.73
C VAL A 169 -9.65 5.61 8.47
N ALA A 170 -10.35 6.23 9.42
CA ALA A 170 -11.79 6.42 9.32
C ALA A 170 -12.10 7.38 8.15
N ASN A 171 -12.64 6.83 7.07
CA ASN A 171 -13.10 7.61 5.93
C ASN A 171 -14.55 8.02 6.18
N ARG A 172 -14.77 9.26 6.61
CA ARG A 172 -16.10 9.84 6.85
C ARG A 172 -16.45 10.73 5.69
N ARG A 173 -17.63 10.54 5.13
CA ARG A 173 -18.14 11.33 4.00
C ARG A 173 -19.59 11.72 4.22
N LEU A 174 -19.90 12.94 3.89
CA LEU A 174 -21.27 13.38 3.69
C LEU A 174 -21.69 13.04 2.26
N ILE A 175 -22.87 12.48 2.11
CA ILE A 175 -23.49 12.28 0.80
C ILE A 175 -24.40 13.49 0.59
N VAL A 176 -24.11 14.28 -0.43
CA VAL A 176 -24.83 15.51 -0.73
C VAL A 176 -25.41 15.46 -2.15
N ASN A 177 -26.43 16.30 -2.42
CA ASN A 177 -26.90 16.46 -3.78
C ASN A 177 -25.76 16.95 -4.67
N SER A 178 -25.65 16.38 -5.85
CA SER A 178 -24.61 16.80 -6.80
C SER A 178 -24.90 18.20 -7.32
N TRP A 179 -23.85 18.98 -7.44
CA TRP A 179 -23.85 20.24 -8.20
C TRP A 179 -23.41 20.06 -9.64
N ARG A 180 -23.07 18.80 -10.03
CA ARG A 180 -22.68 18.41 -11.39
C ARG A 180 -23.83 17.69 -12.09
N GLN A 181 -24.01 17.96 -13.38
CA GLN A 181 -25.15 17.42 -14.15
C GLN A 181 -25.07 15.89 -14.34
N ASP A 182 -23.86 15.34 -14.36
CA ASP A 182 -23.62 13.91 -14.64
C ASP A 182 -23.71 13.01 -13.41
N HIS A 183 -23.81 13.59 -12.20
CA HIS A 183 -23.85 12.83 -10.96
C HIS A 183 -25.14 13.11 -10.17
N ARG A 184 -25.68 12.07 -9.54
CA ARG A 184 -26.85 12.22 -8.65
C ARG A 184 -26.48 12.72 -7.26
N PHE A 185 -25.30 12.38 -6.80
CA PHE A 185 -24.80 12.73 -5.47
C PHE A 185 -23.29 12.87 -5.48
N GLU A 186 -22.77 13.65 -4.54
CA GLU A 186 -21.34 13.76 -4.28
C GLU A 186 -20.98 13.19 -2.91
N ARG A 187 -19.77 12.67 -2.78
CA ARG A 187 -19.24 12.11 -1.53
C ARG A 187 -18.18 13.05 -0.98
N VAL A 188 -18.62 14.01 -0.18
CA VAL A 188 -17.75 15.04 0.39
C VAL A 188 -17.02 14.49 1.61
N PRO A 189 -15.68 14.39 1.59
CA PRO A 189 -14.90 13.97 2.74
C PRO A 189 -14.97 15.05 3.83
N VAL A 190 -15.16 14.61 5.08
CA VAL A 190 -15.25 15.50 6.25
C VAL A 190 -14.50 14.91 7.43
N ASP A 191 -14.10 15.76 8.35
CA ASP A 191 -13.53 15.32 9.61
C ASP A 191 -14.61 14.73 10.56
N ARG A 192 -14.18 14.26 11.73
CA ARG A 192 -15.10 13.66 12.71
C ARG A 192 -16.10 14.68 13.27
N SER A 193 -15.63 15.88 13.54
CA SER A 193 -16.47 16.92 14.15
C SER A 193 -17.60 17.34 13.22
N ASP A 194 -17.29 17.56 11.95
CA ASP A 194 -18.28 17.90 10.94
C ASP A 194 -19.20 16.72 10.61
N PHE A 195 -18.66 15.49 10.58
CA PHE A 195 -19.49 14.31 10.38
C PHE A 195 -20.56 14.15 11.48
N ASP A 196 -20.19 14.41 12.74
CA ASP A 196 -21.14 14.31 13.86
C ASP A 196 -22.12 15.48 13.90
N ARG A 197 -21.69 16.66 13.42
CA ARG A 197 -22.45 17.92 13.45
C ARG A 197 -23.59 17.99 12.43
N PHE A 198 -23.40 17.47 11.23
CA PHE A 198 -24.39 17.54 10.16
C PHE A 198 -25.33 16.34 10.17
N SER A 199 -26.58 16.54 9.74
CA SER A 199 -27.60 15.50 9.59
C SER A 199 -28.21 15.52 8.19
N ALA A 200 -28.88 14.42 7.81
CA ALA A 200 -29.61 14.40 6.56
C ALA A 200 -30.70 15.49 6.54
N GLY A 201 -30.77 16.23 5.45
CA GLY A 201 -31.66 17.39 5.30
C GLY A 201 -30.98 18.73 5.53
N ASP A 202 -29.82 18.78 6.23
CA ASP A 202 -29.09 20.02 6.47
C ASP A 202 -28.57 20.63 5.17
N SER A 203 -28.63 21.98 5.08
CA SER A 203 -27.94 22.71 4.02
C SER A 203 -26.49 22.93 4.42
N VAL A 204 -25.58 22.74 3.50
CA VAL A 204 -24.14 22.88 3.70
C VAL A 204 -23.49 23.69 2.58
N GLU A 205 -22.49 24.45 2.96
CA GLU A 205 -21.56 25.12 2.08
C GLU A 205 -20.30 24.25 1.98
N VAL A 206 -19.96 23.82 0.76
CA VAL A 206 -18.76 23.02 0.48
C VAL A 206 -17.78 23.91 -0.28
N ARG A 207 -16.56 24.04 0.24
CA ARG A 207 -15.48 24.75 -0.42
C ARG A 207 -14.64 23.75 -1.20
N VAL A 208 -14.63 23.89 -2.50
CA VAL A 208 -13.92 23.01 -3.42
C VAL A 208 -12.82 23.82 -4.12
N GLN A 209 -11.62 23.29 -4.17
CA GLN A 209 -10.52 23.81 -4.96
C GLN A 209 -10.24 22.87 -6.14
N GLU A 210 -9.83 23.43 -7.29
CA GLU A 210 -9.58 22.65 -8.52
C GLU A 210 -8.31 21.81 -8.42
N GLY A 211 -7.35 22.25 -7.60
CA GLY A 211 -6.03 21.63 -7.49
C GLY A 211 -5.09 22.00 -8.63
N LEU A 212 -3.79 22.09 -8.34
CA LEU A 212 -2.76 22.47 -9.32
C LEU A 212 -2.76 21.60 -10.59
N ILE A 213 -3.05 20.31 -10.46
CA ILE A 213 -3.04 19.33 -11.55
C ILE A 213 -4.46 18.90 -11.98
N GLY A 214 -5.48 19.66 -11.57
CA GLY A 214 -6.87 19.40 -11.93
C GLY A 214 -7.52 18.24 -11.17
N ILE A 215 -7.00 17.87 -9.98
CA ILE A 215 -7.67 16.94 -9.05
C ILE A 215 -8.43 17.77 -8.02
N PRO A 216 -9.77 17.87 -8.12
CA PRO A 216 -10.54 18.70 -7.20
C PRO A 216 -10.47 18.12 -5.79
N TRP A 217 -10.30 19.00 -4.80
CA TRP A 217 -10.24 18.61 -3.40
C TRP A 217 -11.10 19.54 -2.51
N VAL A 218 -11.51 19.03 -1.37
CA VAL A 218 -12.38 19.74 -0.44
C VAL A 218 -11.55 20.44 0.62
N GLU A 219 -11.63 21.77 0.68
CA GLU A 219 -10.98 22.57 1.71
C GLU A 219 -11.73 22.48 3.05
N GLY A 220 -13.05 22.46 3.00
CA GLY A 220 -13.88 22.37 4.20
C GLY A 220 -15.38 22.39 3.90
N VAL A 221 -16.15 22.11 4.94
CA VAL A 221 -17.62 22.15 4.93
C VAL A 221 -18.10 23.02 6.08
N SER A 222 -19.03 23.93 5.81
CA SER A 222 -19.62 24.81 6.82
C SER A 222 -21.14 24.87 6.68
N ARG A 223 -21.81 25.43 7.69
CA ARG A 223 -23.22 25.87 7.56
C ARG A 223 -23.25 27.16 6.75
N PRO A 224 -24.25 27.31 5.86
CA PRO A 224 -24.44 28.55 5.10
C PRO A 224 -24.78 29.73 5.99
#